data_30e7fe4c8065e22c65e72a623149a88d
#
_entry.id   30e7fe4c8065e22c65e72a623149a88d
#
_cell.length_a   1.000
_cell.length_b   1.000
_cell.length_c   1.000
_cell.angle_alpha   90.00
_cell.angle_beta   90.00
_cell.angle_gamma   90.00
#
_symmetry.space_group_name_H-M   'P 1'
#
loop_
_entity.id
_entity.type
_entity.pdbx_description
1 polymer ?
#
loop_
_entity_poly.entity_id
_entity_poly.type
_entity_poly.pdbx_seq_one_letter_code
_entity_poly.pdbx_strand_id
1 'polypeptide(L)'
;MKRFILILQFLTRIPIKLNVGFDDEFYKSIVYFPLVGFVIGVLSYLIGWISMLLFEPFIASIIITLAGVLITGGLHIDGLGDTFDAIYSYRDKEKMLEIMKDSRLGTNSLLAIMFVLLLKVGFIYNIISNNSLWVIIFMPMIARLGVMLLTYKTVTPREKGMGNLFIGKLTTNMLITAIVYTSLIVILITKFIFLLPNIVLIKILGSAIVIFIFIILFKKHIYKKIDGVTGDILGCGIELSELVYLIYIYLLIFMFFKN
;
A
#
# COMPACT_ATOMS: atom_id res chain seq x y z
N MET A 1 11.24 -5.73 18.40
CA MET A 1 10.37 -4.59 18.76
C MET A 1 10.93 -3.24 18.29
N LYS A 2 12.22 -2.92 18.51
CA LYS A 2 12.87 -1.67 18.05
C LYS A 2 12.64 -1.38 16.55
N ARG A 3 12.95 -2.32 15.64
CA ARG A 3 12.81 -2.16 14.18
C ARG A 3 11.38 -1.92 13.73
N PHE A 4 10.40 -2.51 14.40
CA PHE A 4 8.98 -2.26 14.10
C PHE A 4 8.60 -0.81 14.44
N ILE A 5 9.04 -0.29 15.58
CA ILE A 5 8.79 1.11 15.97
C ILE A 5 9.43 2.06 14.97
N LEU A 6 10.69 1.84 14.59
CA LEU A 6 11.40 2.67 13.61
C LEU A 6 10.69 2.70 12.25
N ILE A 7 10.26 1.55 11.74
CA ILE A 7 9.57 1.52 10.45
C ILE A 7 8.15 2.09 10.52
N LEU A 8 7.47 1.96 11.65
CA LEU A 8 6.18 2.59 11.87
C LEU A 8 6.30 4.13 11.90
N GLN A 9 7.32 4.67 12.59
CA GLN A 9 7.64 6.10 12.58
C GLN A 9 8.04 6.59 11.17
N PHE A 10 8.75 5.75 10.40
CA PHE A 10 9.20 6.09 9.05
C PHE A 10 8.04 6.14 8.03
N LEU A 11 7.11 5.19 8.09
CA LEU A 11 6.02 5.04 7.12
C LEU A 11 4.71 5.73 7.53
N THR A 12 4.64 6.29 8.74
CA THR A 12 3.42 6.92 9.25
C THR A 12 3.71 8.21 10.00
N ARG A 13 2.68 9.03 10.19
CA ARG A 13 2.69 10.22 11.05
C ARG A 13 2.11 9.95 12.44
N ILE A 14 1.97 8.69 12.82
CA ILE A 14 1.51 8.32 14.17
C ILE A 14 2.51 8.87 15.20
N PRO A 15 2.06 9.64 16.21
CA PRO A 15 2.95 10.36 17.13
C PRO A 15 3.55 9.42 18.20
N ILE A 16 4.51 8.58 17.80
CA ILE A 16 5.22 7.68 18.72
C ILE A 16 6.44 8.42 19.27
N LYS A 17 6.36 8.88 20.53
CA LYS A 17 7.43 9.61 21.22
C LYS A 17 8.48 8.69 21.85
N LEU A 18 8.90 7.65 21.14
CA LEU A 18 9.95 6.73 21.59
C LEU A 18 11.24 6.98 20.80
N ASN A 19 12.28 7.42 21.47
CA ASN A 19 13.63 7.51 20.88
C ASN A 19 14.31 6.14 20.98
N VAL A 20 14.22 5.36 19.92
CA VAL A 20 14.79 3.99 19.87
C VAL A 20 16.22 3.96 19.31
N GLY A 21 16.81 5.12 18.99
CA GLY A 21 18.13 5.24 18.39
C GLY A 21 18.22 4.63 16.98
N PHE A 22 19.29 4.91 16.27
CA PHE A 22 19.53 4.37 14.94
C PHE A 22 19.83 2.85 15.00
N ASP A 23 19.51 2.13 13.92
CA ASP A 23 19.82 0.70 13.76
C ASP A 23 20.57 0.53 12.43
N ASP A 24 21.83 0.11 12.46
CA ASP A 24 22.67 -0.10 11.28
C ASP A 24 22.07 -1.13 10.31
N GLU A 25 21.24 -2.04 10.82
CA GLU A 25 20.50 -3.01 10.05
C GLU A 25 19.03 -2.61 9.80
N PHE A 26 18.75 -1.30 9.73
CA PHE A 26 17.38 -0.78 9.53
C PHE A 26 16.69 -1.39 8.30
N TYR A 27 17.44 -1.81 7.27
CA TYR A 27 16.88 -2.52 6.11
C TYR A 27 16.11 -3.79 6.50
N LYS A 28 16.46 -4.46 7.60
CA LYS A 28 15.72 -5.64 8.09
C LYS A 28 14.31 -5.30 8.57
N SER A 29 14.01 -4.02 8.83
CA SER A 29 12.68 -3.59 9.20
C SER A 29 11.64 -3.75 8.10
N ILE A 30 12.06 -3.97 6.84
CA ILE A 30 11.17 -4.25 5.71
C ILE A 30 10.26 -5.45 5.97
N VAL A 31 10.70 -6.42 6.79
CA VAL A 31 9.87 -7.56 7.18
C VAL A 31 8.57 -7.12 7.89
N TYR A 32 8.53 -5.93 8.48
CA TYR A 32 7.37 -5.39 9.19
C TYR A 32 6.47 -4.50 8.31
N PHE A 33 6.76 -4.33 7.01
CA PHE A 33 5.92 -3.53 6.12
C PHE A 33 4.44 -3.95 6.15
N PRO A 34 4.09 -5.24 6.03
CA PRO A 34 2.69 -5.65 6.16
C PRO A 34 2.10 -5.36 7.54
N LEU A 35 2.89 -5.46 8.62
CA LEU A 35 2.41 -5.17 9.97
C LEU A 35 2.12 -3.67 10.17
N VAL A 36 2.94 -2.78 9.58
CA VAL A 36 2.61 -1.35 9.51
C VAL A 36 1.32 -1.13 8.73
N GLY A 37 1.14 -1.84 7.60
CA GLY A 37 -0.10 -1.83 6.83
C GLY A 37 -1.31 -2.28 7.65
N PHE A 38 -1.14 -3.32 8.48
CA PHE A 38 -2.17 -3.78 9.40
C PHE A 38 -2.58 -2.69 10.42
N VAL A 39 -1.61 -2.00 11.02
CA VAL A 39 -1.90 -0.87 11.94
C VAL A 39 -2.69 0.22 11.22
N ILE A 40 -2.27 0.62 10.01
CA ILE A 40 -2.99 1.60 9.20
C ILE A 40 -4.41 1.12 8.89
N GLY A 41 -4.57 -0.14 8.50
CA GLY A 41 -5.86 -0.74 8.18
C GLY A 41 -6.82 -0.78 9.36
N VAL A 42 -6.33 -1.14 10.56
CA VAL A 42 -7.13 -1.12 11.80
C VAL A 42 -7.56 0.32 12.13
N LEU A 43 -6.66 1.30 12.05
CA LEU A 43 -7.01 2.70 12.28
C LEU A 43 -8.03 3.20 11.26
N SER A 44 -7.86 2.88 9.98
CA SER A 44 -8.81 3.24 8.92
C SER A 44 -10.18 2.58 9.14
N TYR A 45 -10.21 1.32 9.60
CA TYR A 45 -11.43 0.62 10.00
C TYR A 45 -12.15 1.32 11.16
N LEU A 46 -11.42 1.66 12.23
CA LEU A 46 -11.99 2.35 13.40
C LEU A 46 -12.54 3.73 13.03
N ILE A 47 -11.80 4.51 12.23
CA ILE A 47 -12.25 5.80 11.71
C ILE A 47 -13.52 5.61 10.84
N GLY A 48 -13.51 4.60 9.98
CA GLY A 48 -14.65 4.26 9.14
C GLY A 48 -15.87 3.86 9.95
N TRP A 49 -15.69 3.04 10.97
CA TRP A 49 -16.77 2.63 11.88
C TRP A 49 -17.41 3.84 12.59
N ILE A 50 -16.59 4.74 13.14
CA ILE A 50 -17.09 5.99 13.75
C ILE A 50 -17.76 6.87 12.70
N SER A 51 -17.19 7.00 11.51
CA SER A 51 -17.78 7.81 10.44
C SER A 51 -19.14 7.29 9.99
N MET A 52 -19.33 5.98 9.93
CA MET A 52 -20.62 5.36 9.60
C MET A 52 -21.70 5.55 10.67
N LEU A 53 -21.34 5.90 11.91
CA LEU A 53 -22.30 6.28 12.95
C LEU A 53 -22.81 7.72 12.79
N LEU A 54 -22.03 8.57 12.11
CA LEU A 54 -22.28 10.02 12.04
C LEU A 54 -22.71 10.48 10.64
N PHE A 55 -22.33 9.76 9.60
CA PHE A 55 -22.47 10.20 8.21
C PHE A 55 -22.97 9.06 7.32
N GLU A 56 -23.57 9.43 6.20
CA GLU A 56 -23.92 8.52 5.12
C GLU A 56 -22.69 7.85 4.52
N PRO A 57 -22.82 6.64 3.93
CA PRO A 57 -21.69 5.86 3.40
C PRO A 57 -20.78 6.63 2.43
N PHE A 58 -21.34 7.56 1.64
CA PHE A 58 -20.54 8.35 0.70
C PHE A 58 -19.53 9.25 1.44
N ILE A 59 -19.96 9.98 2.44
CA ILE A 59 -19.09 10.84 3.25
C ILE A 59 -18.11 9.99 4.06
N ALA A 60 -18.55 8.88 4.63
CA ALA A 60 -17.68 7.95 5.35
C ALA A 60 -16.57 7.41 4.45
N SER A 61 -16.83 7.10 3.16
CA SER A 61 -15.82 6.64 2.21
C SER A 61 -14.74 7.69 1.92
N ILE A 62 -15.13 8.97 1.85
CA ILE A 62 -14.17 10.09 1.71
C ILE A 62 -13.30 10.18 2.96
N ILE A 63 -13.88 10.10 4.16
CA ILE A 63 -13.14 10.17 5.44
C ILE A 63 -12.16 9.00 5.56
N ILE A 64 -12.55 7.78 5.20
CA ILE A 64 -11.66 6.60 5.22
C ILE A 64 -10.48 6.80 4.27
N THR A 65 -10.74 7.29 3.05
CA THR A 65 -9.69 7.55 2.05
C THR A 65 -8.72 8.64 2.54
N LEU A 66 -9.26 9.73 3.07
CA LEU A 66 -8.47 10.82 3.66
C LEU A 66 -7.64 10.34 4.86
N ALA A 67 -8.22 9.51 5.73
CA ALA A 67 -7.50 8.94 6.88
C ALA A 67 -6.26 8.17 6.44
N GLY A 68 -6.34 7.34 5.39
CA GLY A 68 -5.20 6.63 4.83
C GLY A 68 -4.07 7.56 4.40
N VAL A 69 -4.42 8.66 3.71
CA VAL A 69 -3.46 9.69 3.29
C VAL A 69 -2.84 10.41 4.50
N LEU A 70 -3.65 10.83 5.46
CA LEU A 70 -3.17 11.56 6.65
C LEU A 70 -2.30 10.69 7.57
N ILE A 71 -2.65 9.43 7.79
CA ILE A 71 -1.87 8.50 8.62
C ILE A 71 -0.48 8.30 8.02
N THR A 72 -0.35 8.26 6.70
CA THR A 72 0.95 8.12 6.01
C THR A 72 1.62 9.47 5.74
N GLY A 73 0.94 10.59 6.01
CA GLY A 73 1.45 11.95 5.74
C GLY A 73 1.64 12.23 4.26
N GLY A 74 0.88 11.58 3.39
CA GLY A 74 0.96 11.74 1.94
C GLY A 74 2.18 11.08 1.28
N LEU A 75 3.06 10.42 2.02
CA LEU A 75 4.32 9.84 1.52
C LEU A 75 4.14 8.97 0.27
N HIS A 76 3.10 8.15 0.23
CA HIS A 76 2.87 7.23 -0.89
C HIS A 76 2.16 7.92 -2.06
N ILE A 77 1.25 8.84 -1.78
CA ILE A 77 0.57 9.67 -2.79
C ILE A 77 1.58 10.56 -3.53
N ASP A 78 2.54 11.13 -2.81
CA ASP A 78 3.66 11.87 -3.39
C ASP A 78 4.44 10.99 -4.37
N GLY A 79 4.86 9.80 -3.92
CA GLY A 79 5.53 8.83 -4.79
C GLY A 79 4.69 8.37 -6.00
N LEU A 80 3.35 8.30 -5.88
CA LEU A 80 2.45 8.05 -7.00
C LEU A 80 2.55 9.18 -8.03
N GLY A 81 2.45 10.43 -7.57
CA GLY A 81 2.55 11.61 -8.42
C GLY A 81 3.88 11.69 -9.15
N ASP A 82 4.98 11.63 -8.42
CA ASP A 82 6.35 11.71 -8.96
C ASP A 82 6.63 10.61 -9.99
N THR A 83 6.14 9.40 -9.71
CA THR A 83 6.27 8.27 -10.64
C THR A 83 5.52 8.53 -11.94
N PHE A 84 4.27 9.02 -11.88
CA PHE A 84 3.47 9.28 -13.07
C PHE A 84 4.01 10.45 -13.89
N ASP A 85 4.45 11.53 -13.26
CA ASP A 85 5.07 12.65 -13.99
C ASP A 85 6.34 12.21 -14.71
N ALA A 86 7.16 11.38 -14.08
CA ALA A 86 8.40 10.92 -14.70
C ALA A 86 8.17 9.89 -15.81
N ILE A 87 7.46 8.79 -15.51
CA ILE A 87 7.32 7.64 -16.41
C ILE A 87 6.51 7.97 -17.67
N TYR A 88 5.56 8.90 -17.56
CA TYR A 88 4.73 9.36 -18.68
C TYR A 88 5.18 10.70 -19.28
N SER A 89 6.40 11.17 -18.94
CA SER A 89 7.00 12.36 -19.55
C SER A 89 7.49 12.16 -20.99
N TYR A 90 7.60 10.90 -21.45
CA TYR A 90 8.20 10.51 -22.73
C TYR A 90 9.65 11.02 -22.90
N ARG A 91 10.40 11.13 -21.80
CA ARG A 91 11.81 11.54 -21.76
C ARG A 91 12.74 10.33 -21.65
N ASP A 92 14.04 10.55 -21.77
CA ASP A 92 15.07 9.57 -21.45
C ASP A 92 15.12 9.27 -19.95
N LYS A 93 15.85 8.23 -19.59
CA LYS A 93 15.99 7.74 -18.22
C LYS A 93 16.51 8.81 -17.25
N GLU A 94 17.55 9.52 -17.65
CA GLU A 94 18.20 10.53 -16.83
C GLU A 94 17.21 11.65 -16.49
N LYS A 95 16.46 12.11 -17.49
CA LYS A 95 15.43 13.13 -17.30
C LYS A 95 14.23 12.65 -16.51
N MET A 96 13.81 11.39 -16.67
CA MET A 96 12.78 10.79 -15.81
C MET A 96 13.21 10.81 -14.34
N LEU A 97 14.47 10.43 -14.04
CA LEU A 97 14.99 10.43 -12.68
C LEU A 97 15.14 11.85 -12.10
N GLU A 98 15.39 12.86 -12.94
CA GLU A 98 15.38 14.26 -12.55
C GLU A 98 13.97 14.74 -12.23
N ILE A 99 12.98 14.44 -13.08
CA ILE A 99 11.57 14.80 -12.86
C ILE A 99 11.06 14.21 -11.54
N MET A 100 11.38 12.95 -11.20
CA MET A 100 11.01 12.36 -9.91
C MET A 100 11.58 13.07 -8.67
N LYS A 101 12.56 13.97 -8.84
CA LYS A 101 13.14 14.77 -7.75
C LYS A 101 12.60 16.20 -7.72
N ASP A 102 11.85 16.59 -8.73
CA ASP A 102 11.27 17.93 -8.83
C ASP A 102 10.03 18.01 -7.94
N SER A 103 10.02 18.96 -7.01
CA SER A 103 8.89 19.16 -6.10
C SER A 103 7.66 19.81 -6.75
N ARG A 104 7.71 20.13 -8.03
CA ARG A 104 6.60 20.72 -8.77
C ARG A 104 5.63 19.62 -9.21
N LEU A 105 4.34 19.87 -8.98
CA LEU A 105 3.27 18.99 -9.40
C LEU A 105 3.00 19.16 -10.91
N GLY A 106 3.21 18.11 -11.68
CA GLY A 106 2.88 18.08 -13.11
C GLY A 106 1.44 17.59 -13.36
N THR A 107 1.02 17.69 -14.62
CA THR A 107 -0.34 17.29 -15.02
C THR A 107 -0.57 15.79 -14.86
N ASN A 108 0.40 14.95 -15.17
CA ASN A 108 0.27 13.49 -15.02
C ASN A 108 0.15 13.09 -13.54
N SER A 109 0.91 13.75 -12.65
CA SER A 109 0.81 13.61 -11.21
C SER A 109 -0.59 13.97 -10.71
N LEU A 110 -1.09 15.16 -11.08
CA LEU A 110 -2.42 15.62 -10.68
C LEU A 110 -3.51 14.62 -11.10
N LEU A 111 -3.49 14.19 -12.37
CA LEU A 111 -4.47 13.24 -12.89
C LEU A 111 -4.38 11.88 -12.21
N ALA A 112 -3.17 11.35 -12.01
CA ALA A 112 -2.97 10.07 -11.33
C ALA A 112 -3.49 10.10 -9.89
N ILE A 113 -3.13 11.10 -9.13
CA ILE A 113 -3.58 11.28 -7.73
C ILE A 113 -5.10 11.41 -7.69
N MET A 114 -5.66 12.30 -8.51
CA MET A 114 -7.11 12.54 -8.56
C MET A 114 -7.88 11.26 -8.87
N PHE A 115 -7.52 10.54 -9.94
CA PHE A 115 -8.24 9.33 -10.32
C PHE A 115 -8.06 8.18 -9.33
N VAL A 116 -6.87 7.99 -8.77
CA VAL A 116 -6.65 6.97 -7.74
C VAL A 116 -7.50 7.25 -6.49
N LEU A 117 -7.55 8.49 -6.03
CA LEU A 117 -8.36 8.85 -4.87
C LEU A 117 -9.87 8.73 -5.15
N LEU A 118 -10.35 9.21 -6.31
CA LEU A 118 -11.76 9.07 -6.71
C LEU A 118 -12.18 7.60 -6.81
N LEU A 119 -11.35 6.76 -7.41
CA LEU A 119 -11.61 5.32 -7.51
C LEU A 119 -11.61 4.66 -6.14
N LYS A 120 -10.67 4.99 -5.25
CA LYS A 120 -10.67 4.49 -3.87
C LYS A 120 -11.97 4.88 -3.16
N VAL A 121 -12.39 6.14 -3.21
CA VAL A 121 -13.67 6.60 -2.64
C VAL A 121 -14.84 5.80 -3.19
N GLY A 122 -14.92 5.63 -4.53
CA GLY A 122 -16.01 4.90 -5.18
C GLY A 122 -16.07 3.42 -4.76
N PHE A 123 -14.93 2.71 -4.72
CA PHE A 123 -14.90 1.31 -4.28
C PHE A 123 -15.17 1.17 -2.79
N ILE A 124 -14.60 2.03 -1.94
CA ILE A 124 -14.86 2.03 -0.50
C ILE A 124 -16.34 2.30 -0.23
N TYR A 125 -16.96 3.27 -0.91
CA TYR A 125 -18.39 3.54 -0.81
C TYR A 125 -19.22 2.27 -1.06
N ASN A 126 -18.95 1.55 -2.14
CA ASN A 126 -19.66 0.31 -2.45
C ASN A 126 -19.42 -0.77 -1.36
N ILE A 127 -18.19 -0.91 -0.88
CA ILE A 127 -17.81 -1.89 0.15
C ILE A 127 -18.57 -1.62 1.45
N ILE A 128 -18.58 -0.38 1.94
CA ILE A 128 -19.23 -0.05 3.21
C ILE A 128 -20.75 -0.05 3.09
N SER A 129 -21.33 0.34 1.95
CA SER A 129 -22.76 0.24 1.68
C SER A 129 -23.28 -1.20 1.70
N ASN A 130 -22.40 -2.19 1.54
CA ASN A 130 -22.70 -3.62 1.65
C ASN A 130 -22.21 -4.24 2.97
N ASN A 131 -22.11 -3.45 4.04
CA ASN A 131 -21.72 -3.88 5.39
C ASN A 131 -20.37 -4.63 5.45
N SER A 132 -19.45 -4.31 4.55
CA SER A 132 -18.16 -4.99 4.43
C SER A 132 -16.96 -4.11 4.85
N LEU A 133 -17.18 -3.16 5.77
CA LEU A 133 -16.12 -2.25 6.25
C LEU A 133 -14.86 -2.97 6.74
N TRP A 134 -14.99 -4.17 7.34
CA TRP A 134 -13.88 -5.00 7.84
C TRP A 134 -12.81 -5.30 6.77
N VAL A 135 -13.16 -5.26 5.48
CA VAL A 135 -12.24 -5.46 4.35
C VAL A 135 -11.10 -4.43 4.35
N ILE A 136 -11.36 -3.22 4.83
CA ILE A 136 -10.39 -2.11 4.87
C ILE A 136 -9.18 -2.43 5.75
N ILE A 137 -9.34 -3.31 6.76
CA ILE A 137 -8.24 -3.75 7.63
C ILE A 137 -7.10 -4.38 6.82
N PHE A 138 -7.43 -5.16 5.79
CA PHE A 138 -6.46 -5.94 5.03
C PHE A 138 -5.86 -5.17 3.85
N MET A 139 -6.51 -4.13 3.35
CA MET A 139 -6.09 -3.36 2.18
C MET A 139 -4.64 -2.86 2.29
N PRO A 140 -4.25 -2.05 3.29
CA PRO A 140 -2.86 -1.54 3.38
C PRO A 140 -1.87 -2.63 3.79
N MET A 141 -2.32 -3.68 4.48
CA MET A 141 -1.46 -4.81 4.87
C MET A 141 -1.02 -5.62 3.65
N ILE A 142 -1.97 -6.02 2.80
CA ILE A 142 -1.69 -6.86 1.63
C ILE A 142 -0.99 -6.05 0.54
N ALA A 143 -1.32 -4.75 0.39
CA ALA A 143 -0.60 -3.86 -0.52
C ALA A 143 0.89 -3.78 -0.16
N ARG A 144 1.24 -3.61 1.11
CA ARG A 144 2.63 -3.54 1.56
C ARG A 144 3.35 -4.87 1.48
N LEU A 145 2.65 -6.00 1.68
CA LEU A 145 3.20 -7.33 1.40
C LEU A 145 3.61 -7.44 -0.08
N GLY A 146 2.74 -7.02 -1.00
CA GLY A 146 3.02 -7.04 -2.43
C GLY A 146 4.23 -6.19 -2.82
N VAL A 147 4.29 -4.96 -2.29
CA VAL A 147 5.37 -4.01 -2.61
C VAL A 147 6.75 -4.48 -2.15
N MET A 148 6.86 -5.37 -1.17
CA MET A 148 8.13 -6.01 -0.84
C MET A 148 8.80 -6.66 -2.07
N LEU A 149 8.02 -7.16 -3.06
CA LEU A 149 8.57 -7.72 -4.29
C LEU A 149 9.29 -6.68 -5.17
N LEU A 150 8.96 -5.38 -5.06
CA LEU A 150 9.72 -4.32 -5.74
C LEU A 150 11.14 -4.19 -5.18
N THR A 151 11.34 -4.54 -3.92
CA THR A 151 12.65 -4.45 -3.27
C THR A 151 13.46 -5.76 -3.37
N TYR A 152 12.82 -6.86 -3.81
CA TYR A 152 13.44 -8.17 -3.90
C TYR A 152 14.26 -8.33 -5.19
N LYS A 153 15.55 -8.68 -5.06
CA LYS A 153 16.46 -8.87 -6.19
C LYS A 153 16.33 -7.75 -7.23
N THR A 154 16.56 -6.52 -6.79
CA THR A 154 16.42 -5.31 -7.62
C THR A 154 17.53 -4.32 -7.28
N VAL A 155 17.69 -3.32 -8.13
CA VAL A 155 18.66 -2.23 -7.95
C VAL A 155 17.93 -0.89 -7.96
N THR A 156 18.59 0.13 -7.41
CA THR A 156 18.12 1.52 -7.54
C THR A 156 19.00 2.26 -8.54
N PRO A 157 18.41 3.03 -9.46
CA PRO A 157 19.18 3.88 -10.39
C PRO A 157 19.65 5.19 -9.72
N ARG A 158 19.30 5.42 -8.45
CA ARG A 158 19.70 6.61 -7.68
C ARG A 158 20.84 6.30 -6.72
N GLU A 159 21.86 7.17 -6.66
CA GLU A 159 22.93 7.06 -5.67
C GLU A 159 22.44 7.30 -4.25
N LYS A 160 21.51 8.25 -4.07
CA LYS A 160 20.94 8.64 -2.77
C LYS A 160 19.41 8.68 -2.82
N GLY A 161 18.77 8.25 -1.73
CA GLY A 161 17.33 8.27 -1.56
C GLY A 161 16.86 7.39 -0.40
N MET A 162 15.71 7.68 0.18
CA MET A 162 15.15 6.90 1.30
C MET A 162 14.85 5.45 0.89
N GLY A 163 14.45 5.21 -0.37
CA GLY A 163 14.22 3.86 -0.88
C GLY A 163 15.46 2.98 -0.90
N ASN A 164 16.68 3.58 -1.01
CA ASN A 164 17.95 2.85 -1.02
C ASN A 164 18.20 2.08 0.30
N LEU A 165 17.50 2.44 1.36
CA LEU A 165 17.54 1.70 2.61
C LEU A 165 17.02 0.27 2.47
N PHE A 166 16.10 0.01 1.52
CA PHE A 166 15.38 -1.27 1.38
C PHE A 166 15.61 -1.95 0.03
N ILE A 167 15.79 -1.19 -1.05
CA ILE A 167 15.90 -1.70 -2.43
C ILE A 167 17.11 -2.63 -2.54
N GLY A 168 16.87 -3.84 -3.05
CA GLY A 168 17.88 -4.88 -3.21
C GLY A 168 18.27 -5.63 -1.93
N LYS A 169 17.72 -5.27 -0.78
CA LYS A 169 18.12 -5.83 0.53
C LYS A 169 17.15 -6.86 1.10
N LEU A 170 15.97 -7.04 0.49
CA LEU A 170 15.02 -8.06 0.91
C LEU A 170 15.57 -9.45 0.61
N THR A 171 15.60 -10.31 1.62
CA THR A 171 15.95 -11.73 1.47
C THR A 171 14.71 -12.61 1.31
N THR A 172 14.90 -13.82 0.76
CA THR A 172 13.82 -14.80 0.62
C THR A 172 13.19 -15.15 1.98
N ASN A 173 14.02 -15.33 3.02
CA ASN A 173 13.53 -15.64 4.36
C ASN A 173 12.66 -14.52 4.95
N MET A 174 13.04 -13.25 4.74
CA MET A 174 12.22 -12.11 5.17
C MET A 174 10.87 -12.09 4.46
N LEU A 175 10.86 -12.37 3.15
CA LEU A 175 9.62 -12.43 2.37
C LEU A 175 8.71 -13.57 2.85
N ILE A 176 9.25 -14.79 3.02
CA ILE A 176 8.49 -15.93 3.54
C ILE A 176 7.94 -15.62 4.93
N THR A 177 8.74 -15.06 5.83
CA THR A 177 8.28 -14.64 7.16
C THR A 177 7.11 -13.66 7.07
N ALA A 178 7.20 -12.66 6.18
CA ALA A 178 6.13 -11.68 5.97
C ALA A 178 4.85 -12.34 5.43
N ILE A 179 4.95 -13.26 4.48
CA ILE A 179 3.81 -14.01 3.93
C ILE A 179 3.15 -14.85 5.04
N VAL A 180 3.94 -15.60 5.82
CA VAL A 180 3.42 -16.49 6.86
C VAL A 180 2.65 -15.70 7.92
N TYR A 181 3.25 -14.69 8.54
CA TYR A 181 2.53 -13.95 9.59
C TYR A 181 1.35 -13.14 9.05
N THR A 182 1.45 -12.59 7.82
CA THR A 182 0.32 -11.90 7.18
C THR A 182 -0.86 -12.87 6.99
N SER A 183 -0.59 -14.08 6.48
CA SER A 183 -1.62 -15.12 6.33
C SER A 183 -2.23 -15.51 7.67
N LEU A 184 -1.40 -15.67 8.72
CA LEU A 184 -1.89 -15.95 10.07
C LEU A 184 -2.79 -14.85 10.63
N ILE A 185 -2.43 -13.57 10.44
CA ILE A 185 -3.26 -12.43 10.85
C ILE A 185 -4.59 -12.45 10.09
N VAL A 186 -4.57 -12.66 8.76
CA VAL A 186 -5.79 -12.76 7.96
C VAL A 186 -6.69 -13.88 8.48
N ILE A 187 -6.14 -15.08 8.73
CA ILE A 187 -6.90 -16.21 9.27
C ILE A 187 -7.50 -15.85 10.63
N LEU A 188 -6.69 -15.30 11.53
CA LEU A 188 -7.11 -14.96 12.88
C LEU A 188 -8.25 -13.93 12.88
N ILE A 189 -8.12 -12.86 12.13
CA ILE A 189 -9.13 -11.80 12.05
C ILE A 189 -10.42 -12.32 11.40
N THR A 190 -10.31 -13.02 10.26
CA THR A 190 -11.49 -13.48 9.53
C THR A 190 -12.25 -14.57 10.26
N LYS A 191 -11.55 -15.52 10.91
CA LYS A 191 -12.18 -16.69 11.52
C LYS A 191 -12.59 -16.50 12.97
N PHE A 192 -11.83 -15.72 13.75
CA PHE A 192 -12.05 -15.62 15.19
C PHE A 192 -12.60 -14.27 15.63
N ILE A 193 -12.41 -13.18 14.85
CA ILE A 193 -12.96 -11.87 15.18
C ILE A 193 -14.27 -11.63 14.44
N PHE A 194 -14.27 -11.79 13.10
CA PHE A 194 -15.46 -11.54 12.28
C PHE A 194 -16.28 -12.81 11.98
N LEU A 195 -15.82 -13.99 12.36
CA LEU A 195 -16.52 -15.28 12.20
C LEU A 195 -16.99 -15.55 10.75
N LEU A 196 -16.19 -15.12 9.77
CA LEU A 196 -16.55 -15.17 8.36
C LEU A 196 -16.42 -16.59 7.76
N PRO A 197 -17.20 -16.91 6.72
CA PRO A 197 -17.10 -18.18 6.01
C PRO A 197 -15.72 -18.41 5.37
N ASN A 198 -15.34 -19.71 5.17
CA ASN A 198 -14.04 -20.06 4.55
C ASN A 198 -13.83 -19.44 3.17
N ILE A 199 -14.91 -19.29 2.39
CA ILE A 199 -14.84 -18.68 1.06
C ILE A 199 -14.33 -17.23 1.12
N VAL A 200 -14.69 -16.47 2.15
CA VAL A 200 -14.22 -15.09 2.35
C VAL A 200 -12.72 -15.08 2.67
N LEU A 201 -12.27 -15.97 3.55
CA LEU A 201 -10.85 -16.16 3.85
C LEU A 201 -10.04 -16.44 2.57
N ILE A 202 -10.51 -17.40 1.74
CA ILE A 202 -9.85 -17.75 0.48
C ILE A 202 -9.78 -16.52 -0.46
N LYS A 203 -10.86 -15.74 -0.55
CA LYS A 203 -10.89 -14.52 -1.37
C LYS A 203 -9.88 -13.47 -0.88
N ILE A 204 -9.78 -13.24 0.43
CA ILE A 204 -8.80 -12.30 0.97
C ILE A 204 -7.36 -12.78 0.72
N LEU A 205 -7.06 -14.04 0.96
CA LEU A 205 -5.74 -14.61 0.64
C LEU A 205 -5.45 -14.57 -0.87
N GLY A 206 -6.46 -14.79 -1.70
CA GLY A 206 -6.37 -14.69 -3.15
C GLY A 206 -6.00 -13.29 -3.64
N SER A 207 -6.38 -12.23 -2.91
CA SER A 207 -5.99 -10.86 -3.25
C SER A 207 -4.48 -10.65 -3.22
N ALA A 208 -3.76 -11.34 -2.33
CA ALA A 208 -2.29 -11.28 -2.29
C ALA A 208 -1.66 -11.83 -3.58
N ILE A 209 -2.23 -12.90 -4.14
CA ILE A 209 -1.75 -13.47 -5.41
C ILE A 209 -1.94 -12.46 -6.55
N VAL A 210 -3.11 -11.83 -6.63
CA VAL A 210 -3.41 -10.81 -7.66
C VAL A 210 -2.46 -9.62 -7.53
N ILE A 211 -2.21 -9.15 -6.30
CA ILE A 211 -1.27 -8.05 -6.06
C ILE A 211 0.16 -8.47 -6.40
N PHE A 212 0.59 -9.70 -6.11
CA PHE A 212 1.90 -10.19 -6.50
C PHE A 212 2.08 -10.19 -8.02
N ILE A 213 1.09 -10.69 -8.77
CA ILE A 213 1.09 -10.66 -10.24
C ILE A 213 1.17 -9.20 -10.73
N PHE A 214 0.32 -8.32 -10.19
CA PHE A 214 0.33 -6.90 -10.53
C PHE A 214 1.72 -6.27 -10.30
N ILE A 215 2.31 -6.46 -9.14
CA ILE A 215 3.62 -5.90 -8.78
C ILE A 215 4.74 -6.44 -9.67
N ILE A 216 4.71 -7.72 -10.04
CA ILE A 216 5.70 -8.29 -10.98
C ILE A 216 5.59 -7.61 -12.34
N LEU A 217 4.38 -7.42 -12.87
CA LEU A 217 4.14 -6.73 -14.14
C LEU A 217 4.54 -5.25 -14.06
N PHE A 218 4.17 -4.58 -12.98
CA PHE A 218 4.52 -3.19 -12.70
C PHE A 218 6.05 -3.03 -12.63
N LYS A 219 6.75 -3.88 -11.86
CA LYS A 219 8.22 -3.90 -11.80
C LYS A 219 8.84 -4.04 -13.19
N LYS A 220 8.35 -4.98 -14.00
CA LYS A 220 8.85 -5.18 -15.38
C LYS A 220 8.64 -3.94 -16.25
N HIS A 221 7.51 -3.25 -16.10
CA HIS A 221 7.22 -2.01 -16.82
C HIS A 221 8.20 -0.89 -16.42
N ILE A 222 8.41 -0.70 -15.11
CA ILE A 222 9.32 0.32 -14.56
C ILE A 222 10.77 0.07 -14.98
N TYR A 223 11.23 -1.17 -14.93
CA TYR A 223 12.59 -1.53 -15.35
C TYR A 223 12.89 -1.17 -16.80
N LYS A 224 11.91 -1.28 -17.71
CA LYS A 224 12.08 -0.85 -19.11
C LYS A 224 12.27 0.66 -19.27
N LYS A 225 11.94 1.44 -18.24
CA LYS A 225 11.97 2.92 -18.28
C LYS A 225 13.23 3.47 -17.61
N ILE A 226 13.59 2.95 -16.43
CA ILE A 226 14.64 3.55 -15.58
C ILE A 226 15.66 2.53 -15.06
N ASP A 227 15.65 1.28 -15.52
CA ASP A 227 16.60 0.19 -15.16
C ASP A 227 16.67 -0.10 -13.65
N GLY A 228 15.60 0.11 -12.91
CA GLY A 228 15.58 -0.13 -11.47
C GLY A 228 14.31 0.38 -10.79
N VAL A 229 14.39 0.56 -9.48
CA VAL A 229 13.27 1.02 -8.63
C VAL A 229 13.75 2.16 -7.73
N THR A 230 12.91 3.17 -7.51
CA THR A 230 13.15 4.27 -6.55
C THR A 230 12.19 4.20 -5.36
N GLY A 231 12.40 5.06 -4.36
CA GLY A 231 11.47 5.18 -3.23
C GLY A 231 10.06 5.59 -3.67
N ASP A 232 9.97 6.49 -4.66
CA ASP A 232 8.70 6.99 -5.20
C ASP A 232 7.92 5.85 -5.87
N ILE A 233 8.62 4.98 -6.59
CA ILE A 233 8.02 3.77 -7.18
C ILE A 233 7.51 2.80 -6.11
N LEU A 234 8.16 2.70 -4.94
CA LEU A 234 7.61 1.93 -3.82
C LEU A 234 6.30 2.56 -3.33
N GLY A 235 6.25 3.88 -3.16
CA GLY A 235 5.04 4.61 -2.81
C GLY A 235 3.93 4.43 -3.84
N CYS A 236 4.23 4.63 -5.11
CA CYS A 236 3.32 4.37 -6.23
C CYS A 236 2.77 2.93 -6.21
N GLY A 237 3.66 1.95 -6.02
CA GLY A 237 3.29 0.55 -5.92
C GLY A 237 2.33 0.26 -4.77
N ILE A 238 2.46 0.93 -3.62
CA ILE A 238 1.53 0.81 -2.49
C ILE A 238 0.15 1.34 -2.89
N GLU A 239 0.07 2.58 -3.41
CA GLU A 239 -1.19 3.22 -3.78
C GLU A 239 -1.96 2.42 -4.84
N LEU A 240 -1.26 1.97 -5.89
CA LEU A 240 -1.85 1.14 -6.94
C LEU A 240 -2.24 -0.25 -6.42
N SER A 241 -1.46 -0.85 -5.52
CA SER A 241 -1.83 -2.14 -4.92
C SER A 241 -3.06 -2.05 -4.03
N GLU A 242 -3.24 -0.95 -3.30
CA GLU A 242 -4.47 -0.70 -2.53
C GLU A 242 -5.67 -0.57 -3.46
N LEU A 243 -5.54 0.12 -4.59
CA LEU A 243 -6.60 0.23 -5.59
C LEU A 243 -6.89 -1.15 -6.23
N VAL A 244 -5.88 -1.92 -6.63
CA VAL A 244 -6.03 -3.28 -7.17
C VAL A 244 -6.73 -4.19 -6.17
N TYR A 245 -6.39 -4.09 -4.87
CA TYR A 245 -7.08 -4.81 -3.81
C TYR A 245 -8.58 -4.47 -3.78
N LEU A 246 -8.92 -3.19 -3.79
CA LEU A 246 -10.31 -2.73 -3.75
C LEU A 246 -11.10 -3.20 -4.98
N ILE A 247 -10.52 -3.12 -6.18
CA ILE A 247 -11.12 -3.63 -7.43
C ILE A 247 -11.38 -5.14 -7.31
N TYR A 248 -10.37 -5.90 -6.90
CA TYR A 248 -10.49 -7.35 -6.74
C TYR A 248 -11.59 -7.74 -5.75
N ILE A 249 -11.60 -7.10 -4.57
CA ILE A 249 -12.62 -7.35 -3.55
C ILE A 249 -14.01 -6.99 -4.08
N TYR A 250 -14.16 -5.85 -4.75
CA TYR A 250 -15.42 -5.44 -5.35
C TYR A 250 -15.92 -6.49 -6.35
N LEU A 251 -15.10 -6.91 -7.30
CA LEU A 251 -15.48 -7.89 -8.30
C LEU A 251 -15.88 -9.23 -7.69
N LEU A 252 -15.18 -9.71 -6.67
CA LEU A 252 -15.46 -11.02 -6.08
C LEU A 252 -16.57 -11.01 -5.02
N ILE A 253 -16.72 -9.95 -4.25
CA ILE A 253 -17.76 -9.86 -3.21
C ILE A 253 -19.10 -9.45 -3.85
N PHE A 254 -19.09 -8.52 -4.81
CA PHE A 254 -20.32 -7.91 -5.30
C PHE A 254 -20.84 -8.48 -6.63
N MET A 255 -19.98 -9.02 -7.52
CA MET A 255 -20.45 -9.65 -8.74
C MET A 255 -21.03 -11.05 -8.52
N PHE A 256 -20.54 -11.78 -7.51
CA PHE A 256 -20.99 -13.15 -7.24
C PHE A 256 -22.13 -13.25 -6.21
N PHE A 257 -22.52 -12.16 -5.54
CA PHE A 257 -23.66 -12.13 -4.62
C PHE A 257 -24.89 -11.42 -5.21
N LYS A 258 -24.87 -11.03 -6.47
CA LYS A 258 -26.03 -10.46 -7.18
C LYS A 258 -26.96 -11.51 -7.80
N ASN A 259 -26.68 -12.82 -7.59
CA ASN A 259 -27.55 -13.92 -8.03
C ASN A 259 -28.18 -14.63 -6.83
#